data_74c5b457ac9cd7bedd8a6a6ae9172e0b
#
_entry.id   74c5b457ac9cd7bedd8a6a6ae9172e0b
#
_cell.length_a   1.000
_cell.length_b   1.000
_cell.length_c   1.000
_cell.angle_alpha   90.00
_cell.angle_beta   90.00
_cell.angle_gamma   90.00
#
_symmetry.space_group_name_H-M   'P 1'
#
loop_
_entity.id
_entity.type
_entity.pdbx_description
1 polymer ?
#
loop_
_entity_poly.entity_id
_entity_poly.type
_entity_poly.pdbx_seq_one_letter_code
_entity_poly.pdbx_strand_id
1 'polypeptide(L)'
;MESLDIILGDLQDLHTNIDLYTINSDVNALSYPLSHKINRLKIDEILNNDLIISIGGDGTMLQSAKLAHKLNIPITGINKGRLGFLTDINPDQAAEVIKNIINGQYAEENRLLIKATVNKHLQDPIIGYGLNDVAIKRKETGRMIRIKILIDQKYINTHEGDGFIVASPTGSTAYALSCGGPILKPDIEALILVPICPHSLNDRPLVVPAHSEVNVSAELGKGETAEIDLDGDTFSELNPEDTLTIKVSSQFIKLIHPEDYDYFNTLRTKLYWGQDKRTSTH
;
A
#
# COMPACT_ATOMS: atom_id res chain seq x y z
N MET A 1 -0.63 23.05 -5.54
CA MET A 1 -0.98 23.30 -6.96
C MET A 1 0.24 23.70 -7.77
N GLU A 2 1.10 24.63 -7.30
CA GLU A 2 2.32 25.03 -8.02
C GLU A 2 3.24 23.86 -8.43
N SER A 3 3.46 22.89 -7.57
CA SER A 3 4.35 21.74 -7.88
C SER A 3 3.79 20.81 -8.97
N LEU A 4 2.49 20.65 -9.08
CA LEU A 4 1.87 19.85 -10.15
C LEU A 4 2.00 20.55 -11.50
N ASP A 5 1.83 21.85 -11.51
CA ASP A 5 1.91 22.68 -12.71
C ASP A 5 3.32 22.67 -13.30
N ILE A 6 4.35 22.71 -12.42
CA ILE A 6 5.75 22.59 -12.80
C ILE A 6 6.03 21.20 -13.41
N ILE A 7 5.66 20.14 -12.69
CA ILE A 7 5.85 18.75 -13.16
C ILE A 7 5.19 18.52 -14.51
N LEU A 8 3.93 18.95 -14.69
CA LEU A 8 3.22 18.79 -15.95
C LEU A 8 3.83 19.62 -17.07
N GLY A 9 4.32 20.83 -16.78
CA GLY A 9 5.04 21.66 -17.71
C GLY A 9 6.31 20.97 -18.23
N ASP A 10 7.11 20.49 -17.33
CA ASP A 10 8.37 19.80 -17.63
C ASP A 10 8.17 18.48 -18.40
N LEU A 11 7.10 17.71 -18.07
CA LEU A 11 6.78 16.47 -18.76
C LEU A 11 6.27 16.68 -20.20
N GLN A 12 5.71 17.85 -20.52
CA GLN A 12 5.24 18.16 -21.88
C GLN A 12 6.37 18.19 -22.92
N ASP A 13 7.58 18.50 -22.50
CA ASP A 13 8.75 18.57 -23.39
C ASP A 13 9.34 17.21 -23.75
N LEU A 14 8.87 16.13 -23.10
CA LEU A 14 9.41 14.77 -23.28
C LEU A 14 8.93 14.05 -24.56
N HIS A 15 8.18 14.70 -25.46
CA HIS A 15 7.66 14.09 -26.69
C HIS A 15 6.83 12.79 -26.47
N THR A 16 6.21 12.65 -25.31
CA THR A 16 5.40 11.50 -24.91
C THR A 16 3.91 11.84 -24.94
N ASN A 17 3.05 10.83 -25.08
CA ASN A 17 1.62 10.99 -24.85
C ASN A 17 1.35 10.88 -23.35
N ILE A 18 0.71 11.89 -22.78
CA ILE A 18 0.38 11.92 -21.35
C ILE A 18 -1.14 11.88 -21.19
N ASP A 19 -1.62 10.87 -20.51
CA ASP A 19 -2.99 10.74 -20.06
C ASP A 19 -3.10 11.12 -18.59
N LEU A 20 -3.93 12.11 -18.27
CA LEU A 20 -4.09 12.61 -16.90
C LEU A 20 -5.43 12.19 -16.34
N TYR A 21 -5.43 11.62 -15.14
CA TYR A 21 -6.65 11.35 -14.38
C TYR A 21 -6.47 11.71 -12.90
N THR A 22 -7.58 11.89 -12.18
CA THR A 22 -7.58 12.13 -10.74
C THR A 22 -8.31 10.99 -10.02
N ILE A 23 -7.81 10.59 -8.86
CA ILE A 23 -8.36 9.46 -8.11
C ILE A 23 -9.63 9.85 -7.35
N ASN A 24 -9.67 11.06 -6.78
CA ASN A 24 -10.71 11.48 -5.83
C ASN A 24 -11.45 12.77 -6.20
N SER A 25 -11.25 13.32 -7.39
CA SER A 25 -11.86 14.58 -7.81
C SER A 25 -12.25 14.55 -9.27
N ASP A 26 -13.21 15.39 -9.62
CA ASP A 26 -13.54 15.62 -11.03
C ASP A 26 -12.30 16.19 -11.73
N VAL A 27 -11.84 15.53 -12.79
CA VAL A 27 -10.71 15.97 -13.64
C VAL A 27 -10.92 17.42 -14.13
N ASN A 28 -12.20 17.84 -14.26
CA ASN A 28 -12.55 19.21 -14.64
C ASN A 28 -12.24 20.26 -13.55
N ALA A 29 -11.98 19.84 -12.31
CA ALA A 29 -11.56 20.76 -11.24
C ALA A 29 -10.10 21.22 -11.35
N LEU A 30 -9.29 20.61 -12.23
CA LEU A 30 -7.94 21.08 -12.53
C LEU A 30 -8.04 22.34 -13.40
N SER A 31 -7.72 23.49 -12.84
CA SER A 31 -7.78 24.81 -13.50
C SER A 31 -6.63 25.08 -14.49
N TYR A 32 -5.74 24.11 -14.69
CA TYR A 32 -4.55 24.28 -15.52
C TYR A 32 -4.88 24.17 -17.02
N PRO A 33 -4.43 25.10 -17.86
CA PRO A 33 -4.57 25.00 -19.31
C PRO A 33 -3.63 23.91 -19.82
N LEU A 34 -4.15 22.70 -19.96
CA LEU A 34 -3.39 21.58 -20.51
C LEU A 34 -3.06 21.84 -22.00
N SER A 35 -1.81 21.57 -22.39
CA SER A 35 -1.41 21.60 -23.79
C SER A 35 -2.13 20.49 -24.59
N HIS A 36 -2.09 20.56 -25.92
CA HIS A 36 -2.72 19.59 -26.82
C HIS A 36 -2.20 18.14 -26.69
N LYS A 37 -1.17 17.89 -25.85
CA LYS A 37 -0.56 16.58 -25.65
C LYS A 37 -1.07 15.83 -24.40
N ILE A 38 -1.91 16.45 -23.57
CA ILE A 38 -2.41 15.84 -22.34
C ILE A 38 -3.92 15.58 -22.49
N ASN A 39 -4.30 14.31 -22.47
CA ASN A 39 -5.68 13.88 -22.50
C ASN A 39 -6.21 13.79 -21.05
N ARG A 40 -7.44 14.23 -20.82
CA ARG A 40 -8.15 13.99 -19.56
C ARG A 40 -9.01 12.76 -19.72
N LEU A 41 -8.65 11.69 -19.03
CA LEU A 41 -9.35 10.42 -19.12
C LEU A 41 -10.08 10.10 -17.82
N LYS A 42 -11.18 9.37 -17.93
CA LYS A 42 -11.76 8.63 -16.82
C LYS A 42 -10.97 7.34 -16.62
N ILE A 43 -11.01 6.80 -15.40
CA ILE A 43 -10.25 5.60 -15.04
C ILE A 43 -10.56 4.40 -15.97
N ASP A 44 -11.78 4.33 -16.48
CA ASP A 44 -12.22 3.25 -17.39
C ASP A 44 -11.71 3.40 -18.83
N GLU A 45 -11.16 4.57 -19.15
CA GLU A 45 -10.63 4.91 -20.48
C GLU A 45 -9.11 4.71 -20.56
N ILE A 46 -8.47 4.38 -19.43
CA ILE A 46 -7.02 4.14 -19.36
C ILE A 46 -6.74 2.73 -19.87
N LEU A 47 -6.37 2.66 -21.13
CA LEU A 47 -6.00 1.43 -21.82
C LEU A 47 -4.69 1.65 -22.57
N ASN A 48 -3.74 0.70 -22.48
CA ASN A 48 -2.50 0.72 -23.27
C ASN A 48 -1.49 1.82 -22.89
N ASN A 49 -1.35 2.13 -21.61
CA ASN A 49 -0.26 2.97 -21.13
C ASN A 49 0.96 2.10 -20.75
N ASP A 50 2.15 2.65 -20.90
CA ASP A 50 3.42 1.95 -20.61
C ASP A 50 3.86 2.12 -19.17
N LEU A 51 3.48 3.23 -18.51
CA LEU A 51 3.87 3.60 -17.16
C LEU A 51 2.78 4.44 -16.50
N ILE A 52 2.52 4.17 -15.23
CA ILE A 52 1.71 5.03 -14.35
C ILE A 52 2.66 5.89 -13.51
N ILE A 53 2.47 7.21 -13.56
CA ILE A 53 3.19 8.16 -12.73
C ILE A 53 2.21 8.67 -11.66
N SER A 54 2.41 8.28 -10.42
CA SER A 54 1.60 8.74 -9.29
C SER A 54 2.21 10.01 -8.68
N ILE A 55 1.44 11.10 -8.63
CA ILE A 55 1.90 12.38 -8.08
C ILE A 55 1.17 12.62 -6.75
N GLY A 56 1.89 12.42 -5.64
CA GLY A 56 1.28 12.53 -4.32
C GLY A 56 2.15 11.97 -3.21
N GLY A 57 1.54 11.59 -2.10
CA GLY A 57 2.19 10.81 -1.03
C GLY A 57 1.94 9.32 -1.18
N ASP A 58 2.42 8.53 -0.19
CA ASP A 58 2.26 7.07 -0.18
C ASP A 58 0.78 6.64 -0.31
N GLY A 59 -0.17 7.36 0.31
CA GLY A 59 -1.60 7.07 0.16
C GLY A 59 -2.11 7.21 -1.28
N THR A 60 -1.65 8.23 -2.03
CA THR A 60 -1.98 8.38 -3.46
C THR A 60 -1.36 7.24 -4.27
N MET A 61 -0.14 6.86 -3.91
CA MET A 61 0.56 5.75 -4.53
C MET A 61 -0.17 4.42 -4.33
N LEU A 62 -0.70 4.13 -3.14
CA LEU A 62 -1.49 2.93 -2.87
C LEU A 62 -2.76 2.87 -3.74
N GLN A 63 -3.46 4.00 -3.90
CA GLN A 63 -4.62 4.06 -4.79
C GLN A 63 -4.22 3.84 -6.27
N SER A 64 -3.12 4.44 -6.71
CA SER A 64 -2.60 4.26 -8.06
C SER A 64 -2.12 2.81 -8.29
N ALA A 65 -1.57 2.15 -7.26
CA ALA A 65 -1.13 0.76 -7.32
C ALA A 65 -2.30 -0.22 -7.58
N LYS A 66 -3.50 0.07 -7.07
CA LYS A 66 -4.72 -0.71 -7.38
C LYS A 66 -5.02 -0.69 -8.87
N LEU A 67 -4.83 0.47 -9.52
CA LEU A 67 -4.98 0.60 -10.97
C LEU A 67 -3.85 -0.09 -11.73
N ALA A 68 -2.60 0.10 -11.30
CA ALA A 68 -1.43 -0.54 -11.87
C ALA A 68 -1.57 -2.07 -11.86
N HIS A 69 -2.07 -2.64 -10.75
CA HIS A 69 -2.38 -4.06 -10.64
C HIS A 69 -3.45 -4.50 -11.65
N LYS A 70 -4.59 -3.77 -11.71
CA LYS A 70 -5.71 -4.09 -12.63
C LYS A 70 -5.28 -4.07 -14.10
N LEU A 71 -4.41 -3.14 -14.48
CA LEU A 71 -3.93 -2.96 -15.85
C LEU A 71 -2.62 -3.71 -16.15
N ASN A 72 -1.97 -4.27 -15.13
CA ASN A 72 -0.64 -4.88 -15.22
C ASN A 72 0.42 -3.93 -15.81
N ILE A 73 0.42 -2.68 -15.36
CA ILE A 73 1.32 -1.61 -15.80
C ILE A 73 2.28 -1.26 -14.66
N PRO A 74 3.60 -1.03 -14.94
CA PRO A 74 4.53 -0.54 -13.94
C PRO A 74 4.15 0.86 -13.44
N ILE A 75 4.58 1.20 -12.22
CA ILE A 75 4.24 2.46 -11.57
C ILE A 75 5.46 3.10 -10.93
N THR A 76 5.54 4.42 -10.98
CA THR A 76 6.53 5.23 -10.26
C THR A 76 5.84 6.35 -9.48
N GLY A 77 6.49 6.88 -8.45
CA GLY A 77 5.89 7.87 -7.55
C GLY A 77 6.71 9.15 -7.39
N ILE A 78 6.09 10.29 -7.71
CA ILE A 78 6.63 11.62 -7.43
C ILE A 78 5.98 12.14 -6.16
N ASN A 79 6.78 12.49 -5.14
CA ASN A 79 6.26 13.02 -3.89
C ASN A 79 5.86 14.50 -4.03
N LYS A 80 5.14 15.04 -3.00
CA LYS A 80 4.77 16.47 -2.93
C LYS A 80 5.68 17.26 -1.97
N GLY A 81 7.00 17.06 -2.08
CA GLY A 81 8.01 17.75 -1.27
C GLY A 81 8.38 17.02 0.04
N ARG A 82 7.77 15.88 0.32
CA ARG A 82 8.19 14.99 1.42
C ARG A 82 8.40 13.58 0.87
N LEU A 83 9.63 13.12 0.92
CA LEU A 83 10.00 11.75 0.56
C LEU A 83 9.02 10.75 1.18
N GLY A 84 8.48 9.82 0.38
CA GLY A 84 7.66 8.69 0.84
C GLY A 84 8.48 7.40 0.92
N PHE A 85 7.85 6.30 1.34
CA PHE A 85 8.41 4.96 1.20
C PHE A 85 8.15 4.39 -0.20
N LEU A 86 7.11 4.90 -0.87
CA LEU A 86 6.68 4.48 -2.20
C LEU A 86 6.82 5.61 -3.23
N THR A 87 6.98 6.86 -2.79
CA THR A 87 7.10 8.05 -3.65
C THR A 87 8.46 8.69 -3.40
N ASP A 88 9.46 8.24 -4.15
CA ASP A 88 10.88 8.54 -3.95
C ASP A 88 11.42 9.60 -4.91
N ILE A 89 10.68 9.97 -5.95
CA ILE A 89 11.08 11.02 -6.88
C ILE A 89 10.73 12.38 -6.29
N ASN A 90 11.74 13.27 -6.22
CA ASN A 90 11.54 14.64 -5.80
C ASN A 90 10.90 15.46 -6.94
N PRO A 91 9.91 16.33 -6.67
CA PRO A 91 9.31 17.20 -7.71
C PRO A 91 10.33 17.98 -8.53
N ASP A 92 11.37 18.53 -7.89
CA ASP A 92 12.38 19.34 -8.57
C ASP A 92 13.26 18.55 -9.55
N GLN A 93 13.27 17.23 -9.46
CA GLN A 93 14.04 16.33 -10.33
C GLN A 93 13.14 15.47 -11.23
N ALA A 94 11.82 15.64 -11.13
CA ALA A 94 10.86 14.76 -11.76
C ALA A 94 11.04 14.65 -13.28
N ALA A 95 11.23 15.74 -13.98
CA ALA A 95 11.40 15.76 -15.43
C ALA A 95 12.65 14.97 -15.89
N GLU A 96 13.77 15.16 -15.22
CA GLU A 96 15.02 14.46 -15.53
C GLU A 96 14.88 12.96 -15.25
N VAL A 97 14.35 12.60 -14.08
CA VAL A 97 14.16 11.21 -13.68
C VAL A 97 13.19 10.50 -14.63
N ILE A 98 12.05 11.10 -14.96
CA ILE A 98 11.10 10.50 -15.90
C ILE A 98 11.70 10.35 -17.29
N LYS A 99 12.49 11.32 -17.76
CA LYS A 99 13.24 11.19 -19.01
C LYS A 99 14.22 10.01 -18.99
N ASN A 100 14.93 9.81 -17.89
CA ASN A 100 15.83 8.68 -17.70
C ASN A 100 15.06 7.36 -17.72
N ILE A 101 13.92 7.28 -17.02
CA ILE A 101 13.03 6.10 -17.02
C ILE A 101 12.56 5.77 -18.44
N ILE A 102 12.10 6.76 -19.21
CA ILE A 102 11.67 6.57 -20.62
C ILE A 102 12.81 6.05 -21.48
N ASN A 103 14.05 6.46 -21.20
CA ASN A 103 15.25 5.98 -21.88
C ASN A 103 15.77 4.62 -21.39
N GLY A 104 15.08 3.97 -20.46
CA GLY A 104 15.46 2.66 -19.91
C GLY A 104 16.49 2.71 -18.77
N GLN A 105 16.77 3.90 -18.19
CA GLN A 105 17.70 4.11 -17.08
C GLN A 105 16.90 4.17 -15.77
N TYR A 106 16.63 3.00 -15.18
CA TYR A 106 15.86 2.88 -13.94
C TYR A 106 16.17 1.56 -13.21
N ALA A 107 15.86 1.51 -11.92
CA ALA A 107 15.79 0.28 -11.15
C ALA A 107 14.33 -0.23 -11.09
N GLU A 108 14.14 -1.54 -11.30
CA GLU A 108 12.83 -2.19 -11.16
C GLU A 108 12.79 -3.00 -9.87
N GLU A 109 11.70 -2.86 -9.10
CA GLU A 109 11.46 -3.63 -7.90
C GLU A 109 10.05 -4.24 -7.92
N ASN A 110 9.98 -5.56 -7.70
CA ASN A 110 8.71 -6.27 -7.61
C ASN A 110 8.20 -6.24 -6.16
N ARG A 111 7.01 -5.71 -5.94
CA ARG A 111 6.35 -5.65 -4.63
C ARG A 111 5.29 -6.72 -4.52
N LEU A 112 5.34 -7.48 -3.44
CA LEU A 112 4.33 -8.49 -3.13
C LEU A 112 2.96 -7.83 -2.93
N LEU A 113 1.93 -8.46 -3.50
CA LEU A 113 0.53 -8.12 -3.23
C LEU A 113 -0.08 -9.15 -2.29
N ILE A 114 -0.83 -8.69 -1.32
CA ILE A 114 -1.66 -9.53 -0.48
C ILE A 114 -3.03 -9.69 -1.14
N LYS A 115 -3.46 -10.93 -1.31
CA LYS A 115 -4.82 -11.27 -1.71
C LYS A 115 -5.63 -11.60 -0.48
N ALA A 116 -6.68 -10.83 -0.21
CA ALA A 116 -7.68 -11.10 0.82
C ALA A 116 -8.93 -11.69 0.18
N THR A 117 -9.43 -12.80 0.73
CA THR A 117 -10.68 -13.44 0.30
C THR A 117 -11.58 -13.57 1.52
N VAL A 118 -12.67 -12.81 1.55
CA VAL A 118 -13.71 -12.93 2.57
C VAL A 118 -14.71 -13.96 2.10
N ASN A 119 -14.70 -15.14 2.74
CA ASN A 119 -15.63 -16.21 2.46
C ASN A 119 -16.90 -15.95 3.26
N LYS A 120 -17.89 -15.41 2.61
CA LYS A 120 -19.19 -15.07 3.18
C LYS A 120 -20.06 -16.32 3.34
N HIS A 121 -20.78 -16.42 4.47
CA HIS A 121 -21.75 -17.47 4.64
C HIS A 121 -22.91 -17.33 3.62
N LEU A 122 -23.18 -18.39 2.84
CA LEU A 122 -24.23 -18.45 1.81
C LEU A 122 -24.17 -17.36 0.71
N GLN A 123 -23.00 -16.78 0.46
CA GLN A 123 -22.79 -15.78 -0.58
C GLN A 123 -21.47 -16.03 -1.32
N ASP A 124 -21.30 -15.40 -2.46
CA ASP A 124 -20.04 -15.45 -3.18
C ASP A 124 -18.91 -14.77 -2.39
N PRO A 125 -17.67 -15.27 -2.48
CA PRO A 125 -16.54 -14.68 -1.79
C PRO A 125 -16.21 -13.30 -2.36
N ILE A 126 -15.83 -12.37 -1.45
CA ILE A 126 -15.34 -11.05 -1.82
C ILE A 126 -13.81 -11.10 -1.86
N ILE A 127 -13.22 -10.69 -3.00
CA ILE A 127 -11.77 -10.73 -3.21
C ILE A 127 -11.24 -9.32 -3.38
N GLY A 128 -10.15 -9.01 -2.68
CA GLY A 128 -9.42 -7.75 -2.81
C GLY A 128 -7.91 -7.96 -2.75
N TYR A 129 -7.18 -6.91 -3.15
CA TYR A 129 -5.72 -6.91 -3.20
C TYR A 129 -5.19 -5.67 -2.48
N GLY A 130 -4.20 -5.85 -1.61
CA GLY A 130 -3.51 -4.79 -0.89
C GLY A 130 -2.00 -4.85 -1.12
N LEU A 131 -1.35 -3.70 -1.18
CA LEU A 131 0.10 -3.58 -1.29
C LEU A 131 0.77 -3.59 0.09
N ASN A 132 0.14 -2.92 1.08
CA ASN A 132 0.65 -2.86 2.44
C ASN A 132 0.13 -3.97 3.33
N ASP A 133 -1.17 -3.95 3.62
CA ASP A 133 -1.73 -4.81 4.67
C ASP A 133 -3.23 -5.07 4.55
N VAL A 134 -3.65 -6.08 5.28
CA VAL A 134 -5.04 -6.41 5.61
C VAL A 134 -5.18 -6.24 7.11
N ALA A 135 -6.01 -5.33 7.57
CA ALA A 135 -6.29 -5.13 8.98
C ALA A 135 -7.72 -5.61 9.32
N ILE A 136 -7.85 -6.42 10.35
CA ILE A 136 -9.13 -6.82 10.93
C ILE A 136 -9.27 -6.04 12.22
N LYS A 137 -10.33 -5.25 12.35
CA LYS A 137 -10.55 -4.36 13.49
C LYS A 137 -11.94 -4.55 14.08
N ARG A 138 -12.05 -4.25 15.37
CA ARG A 138 -13.37 -4.08 15.97
C ARG A 138 -14.10 -2.91 15.31
N LYS A 139 -15.37 -3.06 15.05
CA LYS A 139 -16.23 -1.99 14.53
C LYS A 139 -16.76 -1.09 15.64
N GLU A 140 -17.10 -1.67 16.78
CA GLU A 140 -17.66 -0.96 17.92
C GLU A 140 -16.60 -0.58 18.95
N THR A 141 -16.74 0.60 19.57
CA THR A 141 -15.86 1.04 20.65
C THR A 141 -16.24 0.37 21.98
N GLY A 142 -15.23 0.00 22.77
CA GLY A 142 -15.41 -0.43 24.16
C GLY A 142 -15.33 -1.93 24.44
N ARG A 143 -15.32 -2.80 23.42
CA ARG A 143 -15.10 -4.25 23.59
C ARG A 143 -13.96 -4.73 22.72
N MET A 144 -13.07 -5.56 23.27
CA MET A 144 -12.04 -6.25 22.52
C MET A 144 -12.66 -7.27 21.60
N ILE A 145 -12.00 -7.52 20.47
CA ILE A 145 -12.37 -8.59 19.54
C ILE A 145 -11.48 -9.81 19.79
N ARG A 146 -12.05 -11.01 19.65
CA ARG A 146 -11.29 -12.26 19.71
C ARG A 146 -11.13 -12.81 18.30
N ILE A 147 -9.90 -12.90 17.86
CA ILE A 147 -9.52 -13.28 16.48
C ILE A 147 -8.76 -14.60 16.53
N LYS A 148 -9.34 -15.65 15.97
CA LYS A 148 -8.71 -16.95 15.83
C LYS A 148 -7.88 -16.98 14.54
N ILE A 149 -6.63 -17.42 14.64
CA ILE A 149 -5.64 -17.42 13.56
C ILE A 149 -5.15 -18.83 13.31
N LEU A 150 -5.21 -19.26 12.06
CA LEU A 150 -4.58 -20.48 11.56
C LEU A 150 -3.58 -20.13 10.47
N ILE A 151 -2.47 -20.83 10.43
CA ILE A 151 -1.48 -20.77 9.34
C ILE A 151 -1.34 -22.18 8.76
N ASP A 152 -1.56 -22.33 7.46
CA ASP A 152 -1.53 -23.61 6.76
C ASP A 152 -2.41 -24.66 7.47
N GLN A 153 -3.63 -24.25 7.83
CA GLN A 153 -4.64 -25.03 8.57
C GLN A 153 -4.24 -25.40 10.01
N LYS A 154 -3.10 -24.94 10.52
CA LYS A 154 -2.68 -25.19 11.90
C LYS A 154 -3.07 -24.01 12.78
N TYR A 155 -3.72 -24.31 13.90
CA TYR A 155 -4.04 -23.29 14.92
C TYR A 155 -2.77 -22.69 15.51
N ILE A 156 -2.71 -21.36 15.50
CA ILE A 156 -1.59 -20.60 16.06
C ILE A 156 -1.98 -19.95 17.38
N ASN A 157 -3.02 -19.10 17.35
CA ASN A 157 -3.45 -18.35 18.52
C ASN A 157 -4.91 -17.88 18.35
N THR A 158 -5.54 -17.54 19.49
CA THR A 158 -6.73 -16.69 19.52
C THR A 158 -6.34 -15.40 20.20
N HIS A 159 -6.12 -14.38 19.38
CA HIS A 159 -5.75 -13.03 19.79
C HIS A 159 -6.97 -12.29 20.36
N GLU A 160 -6.79 -11.60 21.49
CA GLU A 160 -7.78 -10.72 22.09
C GLU A 160 -7.22 -9.30 22.18
N GLY A 161 -7.88 -8.32 21.55
CA GLY A 161 -7.38 -6.96 21.45
C GLY A 161 -8.26 -6.06 20.58
N ASP A 162 -7.69 -5.00 20.04
CA ASP A 162 -8.41 -4.07 19.15
C ASP A 162 -8.50 -4.58 17.71
N GLY A 163 -7.63 -5.52 17.32
CA GLY A 163 -7.60 -6.08 15.98
C GLY A 163 -6.31 -6.83 15.66
N PHE A 164 -6.15 -7.15 14.39
CA PHE A 164 -5.02 -7.93 13.88
C PHE A 164 -4.65 -7.49 12.47
N ILE A 165 -3.37 -7.45 12.16
CA ILE A 165 -2.83 -7.04 10.85
C ILE A 165 -2.06 -8.21 10.24
N VAL A 166 -2.26 -8.42 8.94
CA VAL A 166 -1.37 -9.22 8.10
C VAL A 166 -0.78 -8.29 7.05
N ALA A 167 0.52 -8.04 7.14
CA ALA A 167 1.22 -7.09 6.28
C ALA A 167 2.22 -7.76 5.35
N SER A 168 2.42 -7.17 4.17
CA SER A 168 3.52 -7.45 3.27
C SER A 168 4.81 -6.79 3.79
N PRO A 169 5.98 -7.08 3.20
CA PRO A 169 7.20 -6.32 3.49
C PRO A 169 7.05 -4.82 3.20
N THR A 170 6.31 -4.44 2.16
CA THR A 170 5.98 -3.04 1.87
C THR A 170 5.22 -2.41 3.03
N GLY A 171 4.20 -3.08 3.55
CA GLY A 171 3.39 -2.64 4.69
C GLY A 171 4.12 -2.68 6.04
N SER A 172 5.32 -3.28 6.10
CA SER A 172 6.14 -3.30 7.32
C SER A 172 6.51 -1.91 7.84
N THR A 173 6.49 -0.91 6.98
CA THR A 173 6.73 0.51 7.33
C THR A 173 5.45 1.33 7.47
N ALA A 174 4.27 0.70 7.34
CA ALA A 174 2.95 1.30 7.45
C ALA A 174 2.30 1.01 8.83
N TYR A 175 1.05 0.60 8.86
CA TYR A 175 0.31 0.38 10.11
C TYR A 175 0.94 -0.70 11.00
N ALA A 176 1.50 -1.76 10.39
CA ALA A 176 2.22 -2.80 11.12
C ALA A 176 3.37 -2.24 11.99
N LEU A 177 4.12 -1.24 11.49
CA LEU A 177 5.19 -0.58 12.26
C LEU A 177 4.65 0.12 13.50
N SER A 178 3.52 0.82 13.38
CA SER A 178 2.88 1.52 14.51
C SER A 178 2.39 0.56 15.59
N CYS A 179 2.10 -0.69 15.22
CA CYS A 179 1.71 -1.77 16.14
C CYS A 179 2.91 -2.62 16.63
N GLY A 180 4.15 -2.17 16.39
CA GLY A 180 5.37 -2.84 16.88
C GLY A 180 5.86 -4.00 16.01
N GLY A 181 5.40 -4.09 14.76
CA GLY A 181 5.91 -5.03 13.77
C GLY A 181 7.36 -4.71 13.38
N PRO A 182 8.14 -5.72 12.93
CA PRO A 182 9.49 -5.51 12.42
C PRO A 182 9.46 -4.86 11.04
N ILE A 183 10.49 -4.09 10.72
CA ILE A 183 10.73 -3.58 9.36
C ILE A 183 11.35 -4.72 8.54
N LEU A 184 10.74 -5.03 7.41
CA LEU A 184 11.30 -5.94 6.42
C LEU A 184 11.75 -5.16 5.18
N LYS A 185 12.87 -5.59 4.60
CA LYS A 185 13.27 -5.08 3.28
C LYS A 185 12.24 -5.58 2.24
N PRO A 186 11.82 -4.75 1.28
CA PRO A 186 10.73 -5.09 0.37
C PRO A 186 10.89 -6.36 -0.48
N ASP A 187 12.14 -6.79 -0.73
CA ASP A 187 12.47 -7.99 -1.49
C ASP A 187 12.43 -9.29 -0.67
N ILE A 188 12.13 -9.22 0.63
CA ILE A 188 11.98 -10.42 1.47
C ILE A 188 10.63 -11.07 1.19
N GLU A 189 10.62 -12.36 0.87
CA GLU A 189 9.40 -13.14 0.66
C GLU A 189 8.79 -13.61 1.98
N ALA A 190 8.07 -12.71 2.67
CA ALA A 190 7.44 -12.98 3.96
C ALA A 190 6.11 -12.24 4.13
N LEU A 191 5.31 -12.69 5.11
CA LEU A 191 4.18 -11.97 5.68
C LEU A 191 4.47 -11.66 7.15
N ILE A 192 3.99 -10.52 7.62
CA ILE A 192 4.09 -10.10 9.02
C ILE A 192 2.69 -10.13 9.63
N LEU A 193 2.55 -10.84 10.73
CA LEU A 193 1.34 -10.95 11.52
C LEU A 193 1.52 -10.10 12.77
N VAL A 194 0.68 -9.09 12.96
CA VAL A 194 0.84 -8.09 14.02
C VAL A 194 -0.46 -7.92 14.80
N PRO A 195 -0.48 -8.20 16.11
CA PRO A 195 -1.62 -7.89 16.96
C PRO A 195 -1.77 -6.38 17.17
N ILE A 196 -3.01 -5.88 17.19
CA ILE A 196 -3.33 -4.49 17.50
C ILE A 196 -3.78 -4.40 18.96
N CYS A 197 -3.04 -3.66 19.79
CA CYS A 197 -3.34 -3.46 21.22
C CYS A 197 -3.74 -4.76 21.93
N PRO A 198 -2.87 -5.79 21.96
CA PRO A 198 -3.20 -7.07 22.57
C PRO A 198 -3.44 -6.92 24.06
N HIS A 199 -4.46 -7.63 24.57
CA HIS A 199 -4.70 -7.73 25.99
C HIS A 199 -3.65 -8.63 26.68
N SER A 200 -3.19 -9.66 25.97
CA SER A 200 -2.15 -10.58 26.46
C SER A 200 -0.76 -9.98 26.30
N LEU A 201 0.03 -9.99 27.38
CA LEU A 201 1.43 -9.57 27.36
C LEU A 201 2.33 -10.51 26.54
N ASN A 202 1.85 -11.70 26.17
CA ASN A 202 2.63 -12.71 25.45
C ASN A 202 2.43 -12.64 23.92
N ASP A 203 1.44 -11.90 23.45
CA ASP A 203 1.23 -11.71 22.00
C ASP A 203 2.36 -10.88 21.42
N ARG A 204 2.93 -11.38 20.33
CA ARG A 204 4.06 -10.75 19.64
C ARG A 204 3.84 -10.82 18.14
N PRO A 205 4.37 -9.85 17.38
CA PRO A 205 4.46 -9.98 15.94
C PRO A 205 5.19 -11.25 15.52
N LEU A 206 4.69 -11.90 14.49
CA LEU A 206 5.24 -13.12 13.91
C LEU A 206 5.53 -12.90 12.43
N VAL A 207 6.68 -13.35 11.96
CA VAL A 207 7.02 -13.36 10.53
C VAL A 207 6.93 -14.79 10.01
N VAL A 208 6.23 -14.96 8.89
CA VAL A 208 6.04 -16.27 8.24
C VAL A 208 6.41 -16.17 6.76
N PRO A 209 6.77 -17.30 6.11
CA PRO A 209 7.04 -17.31 4.67
C PRO A 209 5.87 -16.79 3.83
N ALA A 210 6.17 -16.12 2.72
CA ALA A 210 5.16 -15.55 1.82
C ALA A 210 4.17 -16.59 1.25
N HIS A 211 4.58 -17.85 1.12
CA HIS A 211 3.72 -18.93 0.63
C HIS A 211 2.70 -19.44 1.66
N SER A 212 2.76 -18.96 2.92
CA SER A 212 1.82 -19.36 3.97
C SER A 212 0.41 -18.84 3.68
N GLU A 213 -0.58 -19.67 3.99
CA GLU A 213 -1.99 -19.28 3.99
C GLU A 213 -2.42 -18.90 5.41
N VAL A 214 -2.83 -17.66 5.60
CA VAL A 214 -3.36 -17.17 6.88
C VAL A 214 -4.88 -17.18 6.83
N ASN A 215 -5.52 -17.97 7.71
CA ASN A 215 -6.96 -18.01 7.86
C ASN A 215 -7.36 -17.37 9.17
N VAL A 216 -8.32 -16.45 9.10
CA VAL A 216 -8.81 -15.65 10.22
C VAL A 216 -10.31 -15.82 10.36
N SER A 217 -10.77 -15.99 11.60
CA SER A 217 -12.18 -15.90 11.98
C SER A 217 -12.30 -15.09 13.28
N ALA A 218 -13.41 -14.38 13.44
CA ALA A 218 -13.66 -13.57 14.63
C ALA A 218 -14.74 -14.23 15.51
N GLU A 219 -14.47 -14.34 16.81
CA GLU A 219 -15.47 -14.73 17.80
C GLU A 219 -16.26 -13.47 18.19
N LEU A 220 -17.43 -13.30 17.59
CA LEU A 220 -18.29 -12.12 17.70
C LEU A 220 -19.59 -12.47 18.41
N GLY A 221 -20.12 -11.52 19.16
CA GLY A 221 -21.47 -11.62 19.72
C GLY A 221 -22.55 -11.57 18.64
N LYS A 222 -23.79 -11.91 19.02
CA LYS A 222 -24.92 -11.87 18.10
C LYS A 222 -25.15 -10.44 17.61
N GLY A 223 -25.04 -10.23 16.28
CA GLY A 223 -25.22 -8.95 15.64
C GLY A 223 -23.98 -8.05 15.64
N GLU A 224 -22.85 -8.51 16.20
CA GLU A 224 -21.56 -7.82 16.09
C GLU A 224 -20.86 -8.19 14.78
N THR A 225 -20.08 -7.27 14.24
CA THR A 225 -19.23 -7.47 13.05
C THR A 225 -17.84 -6.92 13.30
N ALA A 226 -16.84 -7.50 12.63
CA ALA A 226 -15.52 -6.90 12.52
C ALA A 226 -15.35 -6.20 11.17
N GLU A 227 -14.59 -5.13 11.15
CA GLU A 227 -14.23 -4.41 9.93
C GLU A 227 -12.94 -4.97 9.35
N ILE A 228 -12.90 -5.12 8.02
CA ILE A 228 -11.71 -5.51 7.28
C ILE A 228 -11.30 -4.34 6.40
N ASP A 229 -10.09 -3.85 6.60
CA ASP A 229 -9.47 -2.85 5.74
C ASP A 229 -8.40 -3.47 4.83
N LEU A 230 -8.24 -2.90 3.65
CA LEU A 230 -7.14 -3.14 2.72
C LEU A 230 -6.41 -1.83 2.45
N ASP A 231 -5.12 -1.78 2.79
CA ASP A 231 -4.29 -0.56 2.64
C ASP A 231 -4.92 0.68 3.28
N GLY A 232 -5.63 0.50 4.41
CA GLY A 232 -6.32 1.55 5.15
C GLY A 232 -7.71 1.94 4.64
N ASP A 233 -8.17 1.39 3.52
CA ASP A 233 -9.55 1.59 3.04
C ASP A 233 -10.45 0.46 3.53
N THR A 234 -11.66 0.77 3.98
CA THR A 234 -12.66 -0.24 4.35
C THR A 234 -13.01 -1.10 3.14
N PHE A 235 -12.78 -2.40 3.26
CA PHE A 235 -12.96 -3.38 2.20
C PHE A 235 -14.24 -4.19 2.38
N SER A 236 -14.45 -4.73 3.59
CA SER A 236 -15.59 -5.59 3.90
C SER A 236 -15.82 -5.66 5.41
N GLU A 237 -16.89 -6.35 5.79
CA GLU A 237 -17.15 -6.76 7.17
C GLU A 237 -17.00 -8.26 7.31
N LEU A 238 -16.64 -8.73 8.50
CA LEU A 238 -16.56 -10.13 8.88
C LEU A 238 -17.66 -10.42 9.91
N ASN A 239 -18.61 -11.28 9.57
CA ASN A 239 -19.64 -11.76 10.49
C ASN A 239 -19.17 -13.03 11.24
N PRO A 240 -19.87 -13.50 12.28
CA PRO A 240 -19.44 -14.68 13.06
C PRO A 240 -19.22 -15.97 12.26
N GLU A 241 -19.94 -16.14 11.14
CA GLU A 241 -19.89 -17.35 10.30
C GLU A 241 -18.97 -17.18 9.08
N ASP A 242 -18.44 -15.95 8.87
CA ASP A 242 -17.54 -15.66 7.76
C ASP A 242 -16.09 -16.04 8.14
N THR A 243 -15.29 -16.29 7.13
CA THR A 243 -13.83 -16.46 7.30
C THR A 243 -13.07 -15.58 6.33
N LEU A 244 -11.90 -15.13 6.74
CA LEU A 244 -11.00 -14.37 5.90
C LEU A 244 -9.75 -15.21 5.62
N THR A 245 -9.48 -15.44 4.34
CA THR A 245 -8.26 -16.11 3.87
C THR A 245 -7.32 -15.07 3.28
N ILE A 246 -6.09 -15.02 3.74
CA ILE A 246 -5.05 -14.08 3.33
C ILE A 246 -3.87 -14.86 2.79
N LYS A 247 -3.44 -14.52 1.57
CA LYS A 247 -2.27 -15.11 0.88
C LYS A 247 -1.51 -14.03 0.12
N VAL A 248 -0.26 -14.30 -0.20
CA VAL A 248 0.43 -13.52 -1.23
C VAL A 248 -0.17 -13.90 -2.60
N SER A 249 -0.43 -12.89 -3.42
CA SER A 249 -0.87 -13.07 -4.80
C SER A 249 0.27 -13.63 -5.67
N SER A 250 -0.07 -14.35 -6.73
CA SER A 250 0.90 -14.70 -7.78
C SER A 250 1.29 -13.51 -8.67
N GLN A 251 0.59 -12.40 -8.53
CA GLN A 251 0.89 -11.14 -9.21
C GLN A 251 1.62 -10.19 -8.26
N PHE A 252 2.42 -9.30 -8.80
CA PHE A 252 3.14 -8.26 -8.05
C PHE A 252 2.94 -6.91 -8.73
N ILE A 253 3.23 -5.85 -7.99
CA ILE A 253 3.35 -4.51 -8.55
C ILE A 253 4.81 -4.27 -8.91
N LYS A 254 5.05 -3.82 -10.14
CA LYS A 254 6.36 -3.34 -10.58
C LYS A 254 6.50 -1.88 -10.21
N LEU A 255 7.36 -1.59 -9.23
CA LEU A 255 7.77 -0.23 -8.93
C LEU A 255 9.01 0.12 -9.76
N ILE A 256 8.96 1.29 -10.37
CA ILE A 256 10.08 1.86 -11.11
C ILE A 256 10.66 2.99 -10.28
N HIS A 257 11.95 2.91 -10.01
CA HIS A 257 12.72 3.84 -9.21
C HIS A 257 13.81 4.52 -10.06
N PRO A 258 14.34 5.68 -9.63
CA PRO A 258 15.60 6.18 -10.17
C PRO A 258 16.71 5.14 -10.08
N GLU A 259 17.69 5.16 -10.97
CA GLU A 259 18.76 4.16 -11.01
C GLU A 259 19.60 4.13 -9.72
N ASP A 260 19.72 5.26 -9.03
CA ASP A 260 20.44 5.43 -7.77
C ASP A 260 19.60 5.20 -6.51
N TYR A 261 18.41 4.60 -6.64
CA TYR A 261 17.53 4.32 -5.51
C TYR A 261 18.22 3.50 -4.42
N ASP A 262 18.14 3.99 -3.18
CA ASP A 262 18.63 3.29 -1.98
C ASP A 262 17.53 3.23 -0.90
N TYR A 263 16.95 2.05 -0.71
CA TYR A 263 15.95 1.78 0.31
C TYR A 263 16.42 2.15 1.72
N PHE A 264 17.70 1.89 2.06
CA PHE A 264 18.22 2.22 3.38
C PHE A 264 18.39 3.71 3.59
N ASN A 265 18.65 4.47 2.52
CA ASN A 265 18.63 5.92 2.59
C ASN A 265 17.22 6.46 2.86
N THR A 266 16.20 5.89 2.19
CA THR A 266 14.80 6.20 2.45
C THR A 266 14.43 5.89 3.91
N LEU A 267 14.82 4.73 4.45
CA LEU A 267 14.61 4.35 5.85
C LEU A 267 15.25 5.34 6.82
N ARG A 268 16.53 5.65 6.64
CA ARG A 268 17.26 6.61 7.49
C ARG A 268 16.58 7.97 7.52
N THR A 269 16.18 8.46 6.33
CA THR A 269 15.55 9.78 6.19
C THR A 269 14.15 9.80 6.83
N LYS A 270 13.34 8.78 6.60
CA LYS A 270 11.96 8.72 7.09
C LYS A 270 11.86 8.46 8.59
N LEU A 271 12.75 7.64 9.13
CA LEU A 271 12.74 7.25 10.54
C LEU A 271 13.75 8.03 11.39
N TYR A 272 14.47 8.98 10.79
CA TYR A 272 15.48 9.80 11.49
C TYR A 272 16.59 8.95 12.14
N TRP A 273 16.93 7.80 11.53
CA TRP A 273 17.95 6.92 12.05
C TRP A 273 19.34 7.55 11.98
N GLY A 274 20.08 7.50 13.09
CA GLY A 274 21.43 8.08 13.18
C GLY A 274 21.48 9.60 13.31
N GLN A 275 20.33 10.28 13.36
CA GLN A 275 20.31 11.72 13.68
C GLN A 275 20.42 11.90 15.18
N ASP A 276 21.54 12.44 15.62
CA ASP A 276 21.74 12.79 17.02
C ASP A 276 20.89 14.04 17.34
N LYS A 277 19.79 13.84 18.08
CA LYS A 277 18.91 14.93 18.52
C LYS A 277 19.63 15.97 19.40
N ARG A 278 20.89 15.71 19.81
CA ARG A 278 21.70 16.62 20.63
C ARG A 278 22.40 17.70 19.82
N THR A 279 22.46 17.57 18.48
CA THR A 279 23.11 18.54 17.59
C THR A 279 22.15 19.48 16.86
N SER A 280 20.84 19.34 17.06
CA SER A 280 19.81 20.21 16.39
C SER A 280 19.28 21.31 17.31
N THR A 281 20.13 21.89 18.16
CA THR A 281 19.85 23.18 18.80
C THR A 281 20.77 24.22 18.18
N HIS A 282 20.28 24.83 17.08
CA HIS A 282 20.54 26.25 16.78
C HIS A 282 19.53 26.71 15.73
#